data_8f42e134ed87964ae99ffaabccb46e1f
#
_entry.id   8f42e134ed87964ae99ffaabccb46e1f
#
_cell.length_a   1.000
_cell.length_b   1.000
_cell.length_c   1.000
_cell.angle_alpha   90.00
_cell.angle_beta   90.00
_cell.angle_gamma   90.00
#
_symmetry.space_group_name_H-M   'P 1'
#
loop_
_entity.id
_entity.type
_entity.pdbx_description
1 polymer ?
#
loop_
_entity_poly.entity_id
_entity_poly.type
_entity_poly.pdbx_seq_one_letter_code
_entity_poly.pdbx_strand_id
1 'polypeptide(L)'
;MGKLEGAGMDIRCTQNIYKSANGVTNISYYILSPVGVGLRGVIQISHGVCEYFSRYTAFAKYLCGLGFIVCGNDHLGHGNSAPKSFDIGFFSNKNGDEALIADVKALTDIMKARYEHLPYFILGHGMGSLIARLLVSRYPGLFDGCIVSGTSSAHPANAVMLRVSNSIVHTKGSTCRSPLLQKMFFGSLLRKIPSPE
;
A
#
# COMPACT_ATOMS: atom_id res chain seq x y z
N MET A 1 -6.98 10.18 -34.07
CA MET A 1 -5.98 10.43 -33.03
C MET A 1 -6.19 11.86 -32.53
N GLY A 2 -7.17 12.04 -31.63
CA GLY A 2 -7.54 13.34 -31.08
C GLY A 2 -6.61 13.68 -29.92
N LYS A 3 -5.91 14.80 -29.99
CA LYS A 3 -5.17 15.41 -28.90
C LYS A 3 -6.17 15.80 -27.81
N LEU A 4 -6.10 15.15 -26.66
CA LEU A 4 -6.70 15.66 -25.42
C LEU A 4 -5.71 16.67 -24.81
N GLU A 5 -5.61 17.84 -25.39
CA GLU A 5 -5.10 19.03 -24.72
C GLU A 5 -6.23 19.58 -23.85
N GLY A 6 -6.40 19.00 -22.65
CA GLY A 6 -7.29 19.50 -21.62
C GLY A 6 -6.56 20.60 -20.82
N ALA A 7 -7.24 21.71 -20.63
CA ALA A 7 -6.89 22.74 -19.64
C ALA A 7 -6.47 22.03 -18.34
N GLY A 8 -5.30 22.36 -17.82
CA GLY A 8 -4.71 21.66 -16.68
C GLY A 8 -5.65 21.69 -15.49
N MET A 9 -6.26 20.52 -15.19
CA MET A 9 -7.10 20.38 -14.00
C MET A 9 -6.25 20.67 -12.78
N ASP A 10 -6.71 21.56 -11.93
CA ASP A 10 -6.06 21.84 -10.66
C ASP A 10 -6.31 20.65 -9.70
N ILE A 11 -5.23 20.10 -9.14
CA ILE A 11 -5.27 18.97 -8.23
C ILE A 11 -4.59 19.37 -6.93
N ARG A 12 -5.36 19.40 -5.85
CA ARG A 12 -4.82 19.61 -4.52
C ARG A 12 -4.17 18.34 -4.01
N CYS A 13 -2.86 18.41 -3.73
CA CYS A 13 -2.11 17.31 -3.11
C CYS A 13 -1.79 17.66 -1.66
N THR A 14 -2.09 16.75 -0.73
CA THR A 14 -1.72 16.89 0.68
C THR A 14 -1.02 15.65 1.18
N GLN A 15 -0.04 15.86 2.05
CA GLN A 15 0.62 14.79 2.81
C GLN A 15 0.34 15.02 4.28
N ASN A 16 -0.02 13.97 4.97
CA ASN A 16 -0.39 13.97 6.39
C ASN A 16 0.21 12.75 7.08
N ILE A 17 0.06 12.68 8.39
CA ILE A 17 0.50 11.53 9.19
C ILE A 17 -0.60 11.11 10.17
N TYR A 18 -0.61 9.81 10.50
CA TYR A 18 -1.32 9.28 11.66
C TYR A 18 -0.47 8.24 12.38
N LYS A 19 -0.84 7.92 13.62
CA LYS A 19 -0.12 6.95 14.44
C LYS A 19 -0.43 5.53 13.98
N SER A 20 0.61 4.73 13.70
CA SER A 20 0.45 3.32 13.35
C SER A 20 -0.14 2.51 14.50
N ALA A 21 -0.85 1.44 14.14
CA ALA A 21 -1.33 0.44 15.09
C ALA A 21 -0.20 -0.29 15.84
N ASN A 22 1.05 -0.21 15.38
CA ASN A 22 2.20 -0.70 16.13
C ASN A 22 2.56 0.17 17.36
N GLY A 23 1.89 1.33 17.54
CA GLY A 23 2.05 2.25 18.67
C GLY A 23 3.31 3.12 18.62
N VAL A 24 4.24 2.88 17.70
CA VAL A 24 5.56 3.53 17.65
C VAL A 24 5.73 4.41 16.42
N THR A 25 5.43 3.88 15.24
CA THR A 25 5.68 4.53 13.95
C THR A 25 4.60 5.54 13.59
N ASN A 26 4.97 6.59 12.86
CA ASN A 26 4.03 7.47 12.19
C ASN A 26 3.87 7.00 10.73
N ILE A 27 2.64 6.87 10.28
CA ILE A 27 2.30 6.50 8.91
C ILE A 27 2.06 7.76 8.10
N SER A 28 2.82 7.94 7.04
CA SER A 28 2.60 8.99 6.05
C SER A 28 1.49 8.58 5.09
N TYR A 29 0.54 9.46 4.83
CA TYR A 29 -0.49 9.27 3.82
C TYR A 29 -0.72 10.50 2.97
N TYR A 30 -1.28 10.28 1.81
CA TYR A 30 -1.43 11.29 0.76
C TYR A 30 -2.87 11.32 0.29
N ILE A 31 -3.33 12.52 -0.06
CA ILE A 31 -4.63 12.73 -0.68
C ILE A 31 -4.43 13.61 -1.90
N LEU A 32 -4.88 13.15 -3.06
CA LEU A 32 -5.02 13.92 -4.27
C LEU A 32 -6.51 14.15 -4.51
N SER A 33 -6.92 15.41 -4.60
CA SER A 33 -8.32 15.78 -4.81
C SER A 33 -8.43 16.73 -5.99
N PRO A 34 -9.30 16.45 -6.97
CA PRO A 34 -9.55 17.38 -8.06
C PRO A 34 -10.27 18.63 -7.53
N VAL A 35 -10.02 19.78 -8.14
CA VAL A 35 -10.62 21.08 -7.78
C VAL A 35 -11.60 21.49 -8.88
N GLY A 36 -12.77 22.00 -8.46
CA GLY A 36 -13.75 22.56 -9.40
C GLY A 36 -14.53 21.58 -10.25
N VAL A 37 -14.51 20.27 -9.91
CA VAL A 37 -15.27 19.23 -10.60
C VAL A 37 -16.14 18.44 -9.63
N GLY A 38 -17.22 17.84 -10.14
CA GLY A 38 -18.07 16.95 -9.35
C GLY A 38 -17.31 15.69 -8.92
N LEU A 39 -17.38 15.37 -7.63
CA LEU A 39 -16.70 14.20 -7.06
C LEU A 39 -17.54 12.93 -7.31
N ARG A 40 -16.91 11.88 -7.81
CA ARG A 40 -17.54 10.59 -8.15
C ARG A 40 -17.32 9.50 -7.11
N GLY A 41 -16.29 9.62 -6.29
CA GLY A 41 -15.93 8.63 -5.30
C GLY A 41 -14.52 8.80 -4.78
N VAL A 42 -14.12 7.93 -3.87
CA VAL A 42 -12.77 7.85 -3.31
C VAL A 42 -12.14 6.53 -3.71
N ILE A 43 -10.90 6.57 -4.17
CA ILE A 43 -10.09 5.37 -4.45
C ILE A 43 -8.87 5.38 -3.52
N GLN A 44 -8.81 4.41 -2.63
CA GLN A 44 -7.66 4.18 -1.77
C GLN A 44 -6.72 3.18 -2.43
N ILE A 45 -5.45 3.56 -2.60
CA ILE A 45 -4.40 2.71 -3.18
C ILE A 45 -3.57 2.11 -2.04
N SER A 46 -3.52 0.78 -1.98
CA SER A 46 -2.63 -0.01 -1.13
C SER A 46 -1.52 -0.59 -1.99
N HIS A 47 -0.31 -0.06 -1.84
CA HIS A 47 0.83 -0.37 -2.69
C HIS A 47 1.46 -1.74 -2.39
N GLY A 48 2.33 -2.22 -3.27
CA GLY A 48 3.04 -3.49 -3.13
C GLY A 48 4.28 -3.43 -2.24
N VAL A 49 4.96 -4.57 -2.12
CA VAL A 49 6.25 -4.65 -1.42
C VAL A 49 7.33 -3.89 -2.20
N CYS A 50 8.29 -3.29 -1.49
CA CYS A 50 9.41 -2.52 -2.06
C CYS A 50 8.98 -1.30 -2.91
N GLU A 51 7.81 -0.76 -2.67
CA GLU A 51 7.35 0.47 -3.31
C GLU A 51 6.71 1.42 -2.28
N TYR A 52 6.11 2.49 -2.74
CA TYR A 52 5.52 3.54 -1.91
C TYR A 52 4.46 4.31 -2.71
N PHE A 53 3.58 5.06 -2.03
CA PHE A 53 2.43 5.69 -2.67
C PHE A 53 2.80 6.61 -3.84
N SER A 54 3.88 7.38 -3.75
CA SER A 54 4.19 8.35 -4.81
C SER A 54 4.54 7.73 -6.17
N ARG A 55 4.82 6.42 -6.24
CA ARG A 55 4.91 5.69 -7.52
C ARG A 55 3.60 5.69 -8.31
N TYR A 56 2.49 5.87 -7.62
CA TYR A 56 1.15 5.91 -8.23
C TYR A 56 0.69 7.32 -8.58
N THR A 57 1.54 8.36 -8.39
CA THR A 57 1.15 9.77 -8.58
C THR A 57 0.58 10.06 -9.97
N ALA A 58 1.17 9.53 -11.03
CA ALA A 58 0.68 9.73 -12.39
C ALA A 58 -0.70 9.10 -12.58
N PHE A 59 -0.89 7.88 -12.09
CA PHE A 59 -2.17 7.18 -12.13
C PHE A 59 -3.22 7.87 -11.24
N ALA A 60 -2.83 8.32 -10.05
CA ALA A 60 -3.70 9.07 -9.16
C ALA A 60 -4.18 10.39 -9.80
N LYS A 61 -3.30 11.12 -10.47
CA LYS A 61 -3.68 12.32 -11.23
C LYS A 61 -4.65 12.00 -12.36
N TYR A 62 -4.45 10.91 -13.09
CA TYR A 62 -5.38 10.45 -14.12
C TYR A 62 -6.77 10.17 -13.51
N LEU A 63 -6.86 9.48 -12.39
CA LEU A 63 -8.12 9.22 -11.70
C LEU A 63 -8.77 10.51 -11.17
N CYS A 64 -7.98 11.47 -10.69
CA CYS A 64 -8.48 12.81 -10.36
C CYS A 64 -9.11 13.47 -11.58
N GLY A 65 -8.51 13.32 -12.77
CA GLY A 65 -9.07 13.78 -14.04
C GLY A 65 -10.45 13.19 -14.37
N LEU A 66 -10.77 12.04 -13.81
CA LEU A 66 -12.07 11.38 -13.91
C LEU A 66 -13.04 11.74 -12.76
N GLY A 67 -12.66 12.66 -11.85
CA GLY A 67 -13.49 13.09 -10.73
C GLY A 67 -13.34 12.26 -9.45
N PHE A 68 -12.33 11.38 -9.34
CA PHE A 68 -12.10 10.63 -8.11
C PHE A 68 -11.11 11.35 -7.20
N ILE A 69 -11.36 11.30 -5.90
CA ILE A 69 -10.36 11.56 -4.87
C ILE A 69 -9.49 10.30 -4.76
N VAL A 70 -8.18 10.47 -4.77
CA VAL A 70 -7.26 9.34 -4.61
C VAL A 70 -6.45 9.51 -3.33
N CYS A 71 -6.40 8.48 -2.52
CA CYS A 71 -5.58 8.46 -1.30
C CYS A 71 -4.77 7.17 -1.19
N GLY A 72 -3.80 7.17 -0.31
CA GLY A 72 -3.01 6.00 0.04
C GLY A 72 -1.95 6.36 1.06
N ASN A 73 -1.52 5.39 1.82
CA ASN A 73 -0.43 5.55 2.78
C ASN A 73 0.84 4.83 2.28
N ASP A 74 1.98 5.30 2.72
CA ASP A 74 3.17 4.49 2.71
C ASP A 74 3.04 3.46 3.85
N HIS A 75 3.10 2.17 3.52
CA HIS A 75 2.98 1.11 4.52
C HIS A 75 4.12 1.15 5.54
N LEU A 76 3.93 0.53 6.70
CA LEU A 76 5.02 0.31 7.67
C LEU A 76 6.26 -0.21 6.96
N GLY A 77 7.42 0.36 7.29
CA GLY A 77 8.69 -0.01 6.68
C GLY A 77 8.86 0.42 5.22
N HIS A 78 8.00 1.30 4.69
CA HIS A 78 8.06 1.77 3.30
C HIS A 78 7.99 3.30 3.23
N GLY A 79 8.60 3.86 2.19
CA GLY A 79 8.54 5.28 1.87
C GLY A 79 8.79 6.19 3.08
N ASN A 80 7.95 7.20 3.27
CA ASN A 80 8.05 8.15 4.38
C ASN A 80 7.55 7.59 5.73
N SER A 81 7.01 6.36 5.76
CA SER A 81 6.73 5.62 6.99
C SER A 81 7.92 4.79 7.48
N ALA A 82 9.07 4.87 6.81
CA ALA A 82 10.36 4.31 7.20
C ALA A 82 11.42 5.42 7.25
N PRO A 83 11.40 6.31 8.27
CA PRO A 83 12.24 7.51 8.28
C PRO A 83 13.74 7.22 8.35
N LYS A 84 14.13 6.03 8.75
CA LYS A 84 15.53 5.59 8.81
C LYS A 84 15.76 4.41 7.87
N SER A 85 16.95 4.35 7.27
CA SER A 85 17.30 3.30 6.30
C SER A 85 17.20 1.88 6.86
N PHE A 86 17.42 1.69 8.16
CA PHE A 86 17.28 0.38 8.80
C PHE A 86 15.81 -0.01 9.06
N ASP A 87 14.87 0.93 9.03
CA ASP A 87 13.45 0.66 9.18
C ASP A 87 12.82 0.12 7.88
N ILE A 88 13.53 0.24 6.75
CA ILE A 88 13.02 -0.21 5.45
C ILE A 88 12.79 -1.72 5.45
N GLY A 89 11.54 -2.11 5.15
CA GLY A 89 11.09 -3.49 5.14
C GLY A 89 10.77 -4.08 6.52
N PHE A 90 10.93 -3.30 7.59
CA PHE A 90 10.60 -3.73 8.94
C PHE A 90 9.22 -3.21 9.37
N PHE A 91 8.33 -4.09 9.77
CA PHE A 91 6.96 -3.71 10.18
C PHE A 91 6.84 -3.55 11.69
N SER A 92 7.16 -4.59 12.44
CA SER A 92 7.11 -4.62 13.91
C SER A 92 7.78 -5.88 14.44
N ASN A 93 8.14 -5.87 15.73
CA ASN A 93 8.61 -7.07 16.42
C ASN A 93 7.50 -8.08 16.71
N LYS A 94 6.24 -7.62 16.79
CA LYS A 94 5.07 -8.46 17.06
C LYS A 94 3.91 -7.97 16.19
N ASN A 95 3.16 -8.91 15.63
CA ASN A 95 1.92 -8.65 14.88
C ASN A 95 2.08 -7.57 13.79
N GLY A 96 3.21 -7.58 13.07
CA GLY A 96 3.49 -6.57 12.04
C GLY A 96 2.52 -6.63 10.86
N ASP A 97 2.03 -7.80 10.52
CA ASP A 97 0.99 -8.05 9.53
C ASP A 97 -0.35 -7.44 9.95
N GLU A 98 -0.77 -7.64 11.21
CA GLU A 98 -1.99 -7.05 11.75
C GLU A 98 -1.89 -5.52 11.84
N ALA A 99 -0.72 -4.98 12.23
CA ALA A 99 -0.49 -3.54 12.24
C ALA A 99 -0.61 -2.95 10.83
N LEU A 100 -0.05 -3.62 9.81
CA LEU A 100 -0.18 -3.22 8.41
C LEU A 100 -1.64 -3.12 7.95
N ILE A 101 -2.45 -4.13 8.26
CA ILE A 101 -3.88 -4.20 7.91
C ILE A 101 -4.65 -3.10 8.65
N ALA A 102 -4.38 -2.93 9.95
CA ALA A 102 -5.02 -1.91 10.76
C ALA A 102 -4.68 -0.48 10.31
N ASP A 103 -3.46 -0.25 9.85
CA ASP A 103 -3.04 1.06 9.33
C ASP A 103 -3.77 1.40 8.03
N VAL A 104 -3.93 0.45 7.11
CA VAL A 104 -4.71 0.68 5.88
C VAL A 104 -6.18 0.95 6.22
N LYS A 105 -6.74 0.23 7.20
CA LYS A 105 -8.10 0.47 7.69
C LYS A 105 -8.25 1.84 8.34
N ALA A 106 -7.27 2.27 9.14
CA ALA A 106 -7.29 3.58 9.78
C ALA A 106 -7.39 4.72 8.75
N LEU A 107 -6.65 4.63 7.64
CA LEU A 107 -6.80 5.57 6.54
C LEU A 107 -8.19 5.50 5.92
N THR A 108 -8.74 4.28 5.73
CA THR A 108 -10.12 4.12 5.23
C THR A 108 -11.12 4.85 6.13
N ASP A 109 -10.99 4.68 7.45
CA ASP A 109 -11.89 5.34 8.41
C ASP A 109 -11.77 6.87 8.36
N ILE A 110 -10.54 7.40 8.31
CA ILE A 110 -10.29 8.84 8.17
C ILE A 110 -10.95 9.39 6.90
N MET A 111 -10.81 8.69 5.79
CA MET A 111 -11.33 9.16 4.51
C MET A 111 -12.84 9.01 4.40
N LYS A 112 -13.41 7.92 4.93
CA LYS A 112 -14.88 7.74 4.98
C LYS A 112 -15.55 8.79 5.87
N ALA A 113 -14.98 9.12 7.01
CA ALA A 113 -15.48 10.20 7.86
C ALA A 113 -15.42 11.58 7.18
N ARG A 114 -14.43 11.79 6.29
CA ARG A 114 -14.28 13.05 5.55
C ARG A 114 -15.19 13.15 4.32
N TYR A 115 -15.56 12.02 3.72
CA TYR A 115 -16.30 11.94 2.46
C TYR A 115 -17.46 10.92 2.57
N GLU A 116 -18.29 11.07 3.59
CA GLU A 116 -19.36 10.11 3.98
C GLU A 116 -20.33 9.75 2.86
N HIS A 117 -20.58 10.68 1.93
CA HIS A 117 -21.59 10.49 0.86
C HIS A 117 -20.99 9.96 -0.45
N LEU A 118 -19.68 9.71 -0.49
CA LEU A 118 -19.03 9.24 -1.70
C LEU A 118 -18.82 7.72 -1.65
N PRO A 119 -19.03 7.01 -2.75
CA PRO A 119 -18.65 5.60 -2.84
C PRO A 119 -17.13 5.47 -2.65
N TYR A 120 -16.74 4.40 -1.96
CA TYR A 120 -15.38 4.18 -1.52
C TYR A 120 -14.81 2.87 -2.05
N PHE A 121 -13.73 2.96 -2.81
CA PHE A 121 -13.09 1.83 -3.45
C PHE A 121 -11.69 1.61 -2.92
N ILE A 122 -11.24 0.35 -2.87
CA ILE A 122 -9.84 0.01 -2.58
C ILE A 122 -9.19 -0.65 -3.79
N LEU A 123 -7.99 -0.18 -4.15
CA LEU A 123 -7.12 -0.80 -5.14
C LEU A 123 -5.87 -1.31 -4.45
N GLY A 124 -5.66 -2.62 -4.46
CA GLY A 124 -4.47 -3.25 -3.90
C GLY A 124 -3.58 -3.84 -4.99
N HIS A 125 -2.28 -3.54 -4.94
CA HIS A 125 -1.27 -4.11 -5.82
C HIS A 125 -0.26 -4.95 -5.05
N GLY A 126 0.10 -6.13 -5.58
CA GLY A 126 1.07 -7.01 -4.94
C GLY A 126 0.72 -7.33 -3.48
N MET A 127 1.58 -6.96 -2.52
CA MET A 127 1.29 -7.08 -1.08
C MET A 127 0.01 -6.33 -0.69
N GLY A 128 -0.21 -5.13 -1.23
CA GLY A 128 -1.43 -4.36 -0.98
C GLY A 128 -2.70 -5.06 -1.44
N SER A 129 -2.62 -5.95 -2.44
CA SER A 129 -3.76 -6.76 -2.87
C SER A 129 -4.18 -7.80 -1.82
N LEU A 130 -3.20 -8.34 -1.08
CA LEU A 130 -3.47 -9.26 0.03
C LEU A 130 -4.13 -8.52 1.19
N ILE A 131 -3.64 -7.32 1.51
CA ILE A 131 -4.23 -6.44 2.53
C ILE A 131 -5.67 -6.07 2.15
N ALA A 132 -5.91 -5.64 0.91
CA ALA A 132 -7.25 -5.28 0.43
C ALA A 132 -8.23 -6.45 0.55
N ARG A 133 -7.82 -7.67 0.15
CA ARG A 133 -8.64 -8.89 0.27
C ARG A 133 -8.97 -9.21 1.72
N LEU A 134 -8.00 -9.07 2.64
CA LEU A 134 -8.23 -9.28 4.07
C LEU A 134 -9.20 -8.25 4.66
N LEU A 135 -9.08 -6.97 4.27
CA LEU A 135 -10.00 -5.93 4.71
C LEU A 135 -11.43 -6.18 4.22
N VAL A 136 -11.60 -6.54 2.94
CA VAL A 136 -12.94 -6.87 2.39
C VAL A 136 -13.55 -8.07 3.10
N SER A 137 -12.74 -9.09 3.41
CA SER A 137 -13.19 -10.29 4.12
C SER A 137 -13.55 -10.02 5.58
N ARG A 138 -12.75 -9.21 6.29
CA ARG A 138 -12.95 -8.93 7.72
C ARG A 138 -14.04 -7.89 7.98
N TYR A 139 -14.26 -6.98 7.04
CA TYR A 139 -15.18 -5.85 7.17
C TYR A 139 -16.14 -5.78 5.97
N PRO A 140 -17.13 -6.67 5.89
CA PRO A 140 -18.13 -6.64 4.83
C PRO A 140 -18.83 -5.28 4.75
N GLY A 141 -18.97 -4.72 3.55
CA GLY A 141 -19.57 -3.39 3.35
C GLY A 141 -18.66 -2.19 3.66
N LEU A 142 -17.39 -2.42 4.01
CA LEU A 142 -16.43 -1.32 4.20
C LEU A 142 -16.12 -0.59 2.88
N PHE A 143 -16.14 -1.31 1.76
CA PHE A 143 -15.86 -0.78 0.42
C PHE A 143 -17.01 -1.09 -0.53
N ASP A 144 -17.30 -0.16 -1.44
CA ASP A 144 -18.27 -0.35 -2.52
C ASP A 144 -17.67 -1.16 -3.69
N GLY A 145 -16.34 -1.29 -3.73
CA GLY A 145 -15.65 -2.13 -4.69
C GLY A 145 -14.18 -2.33 -4.34
N CYS A 146 -13.63 -3.45 -4.80
CA CYS A 146 -12.24 -3.83 -4.56
C CYS A 146 -11.58 -4.25 -5.86
N ILE A 147 -10.45 -3.63 -6.20
CA ILE A 147 -9.61 -3.96 -7.34
C ILE A 147 -8.33 -4.60 -6.81
N VAL A 148 -8.02 -5.81 -7.29
CA VAL A 148 -6.80 -6.52 -6.92
C VAL A 148 -5.93 -6.73 -8.16
N SER A 149 -4.66 -6.33 -8.07
CA SER A 149 -3.68 -6.44 -9.14
C SER A 149 -2.42 -7.15 -8.61
N GLY A 150 -1.86 -8.06 -9.41
CA GLY A 150 -0.63 -8.77 -9.01
C GLY A 150 -0.80 -9.60 -7.73
N THR A 151 -2.03 -10.09 -7.48
CA THR A 151 -2.34 -10.89 -6.28
C THR A 151 -1.76 -12.29 -6.39
N SER A 152 -1.52 -12.91 -5.24
CA SER A 152 -1.09 -14.30 -5.15
C SER A 152 -2.07 -15.14 -4.33
N SER A 153 -2.03 -16.44 -4.53
CA SER A 153 -2.74 -17.42 -3.69
C SER A 153 -1.78 -18.06 -2.69
N ALA A 154 -2.35 -18.76 -1.72
CA ALA A 154 -1.58 -19.63 -0.84
C ALA A 154 -0.85 -20.70 -1.66
N HIS A 155 0.45 -20.88 -1.42
CA HIS A 155 1.27 -21.90 -2.06
C HIS A 155 1.88 -22.79 -0.97
N PRO A 156 1.96 -24.13 -1.16
CA PRO A 156 2.55 -25.03 -0.16
C PRO A 156 3.95 -24.63 0.29
N ALA A 157 4.77 -24.07 -0.61
CA ALA A 157 6.08 -23.55 -0.28
C ALA A 157 6.07 -22.41 0.74
N ASN A 158 4.96 -21.69 0.91
CA ASN A 158 4.84 -20.59 1.88
C ASN A 158 5.04 -21.11 3.32
N ALA A 159 4.57 -22.31 3.63
CA ALA A 159 4.76 -22.91 4.96
C ALA A 159 6.25 -23.17 5.26
N VAL A 160 7.00 -23.65 4.25
CA VAL A 160 8.45 -23.87 4.37
C VAL A 160 9.16 -22.52 4.53
N MET A 161 8.82 -21.53 3.71
CA MET A 161 9.40 -20.19 3.78
C MET A 161 9.15 -19.55 5.14
N LEU A 162 7.96 -19.69 5.70
CA LEU A 162 7.63 -19.17 7.02
C LEU A 162 8.45 -19.84 8.12
N ARG A 163 8.63 -21.18 8.07
CA ARG A 163 9.49 -21.90 9.03
C ARG A 163 10.93 -21.42 8.96
N VAL A 164 11.50 -21.29 7.76
CA VAL A 164 12.84 -20.76 7.55
C VAL A 164 12.98 -19.34 8.09
N SER A 165 12.00 -18.47 7.79
CA SER A 165 11.97 -17.10 8.29
C SER A 165 11.94 -17.06 9.81
N ASN A 166 11.08 -17.83 10.44
CA ASN A 166 10.97 -17.90 11.91
C ASN A 166 12.27 -18.40 12.56
N SER A 167 12.92 -19.40 11.96
CA SER A 167 14.23 -19.90 12.44
C SER A 167 15.31 -18.81 12.38
N ILE A 168 15.33 -18.02 11.29
CA ILE A 168 16.28 -16.90 11.15
C ILE A 168 15.98 -15.82 12.18
N VAL A 169 14.72 -15.44 12.36
CA VAL A 169 14.32 -14.46 13.38
C VAL A 169 14.69 -14.92 14.76
N HIS A 170 14.49 -16.19 15.08
CA HIS A 170 14.84 -16.75 16.40
C HIS A 170 16.35 -16.73 16.67
N THR A 171 17.17 -16.99 15.64
CA THR A 171 18.63 -17.09 15.81
C THR A 171 19.37 -15.78 15.62
N LYS A 172 18.88 -14.88 14.75
CA LYS A 172 19.57 -13.65 14.34
C LYS A 172 18.82 -12.36 14.67
N GLY A 173 17.63 -12.48 15.24
CA GLY A 173 16.76 -11.35 15.56
C GLY A 173 15.86 -10.91 14.40
N SER A 174 14.80 -10.15 14.76
CA SER A 174 13.73 -9.74 13.86
C SER A 174 14.16 -8.70 12.81
N THR A 175 15.24 -7.98 13.03
CA THR A 175 15.79 -6.96 12.12
C THR A 175 16.88 -7.52 11.19
N CYS A 176 17.14 -8.83 11.25
CA CYS A 176 18.16 -9.46 10.42
C CYS A 176 17.80 -9.39 8.93
N ARG A 177 18.69 -8.83 8.14
CA ARG A 177 18.62 -8.87 6.67
C ARG A 177 19.23 -10.17 6.19
N SER A 178 18.41 -11.08 5.63
CA SER A 178 18.82 -12.40 5.20
C SER A 178 18.94 -12.49 3.67
N PRO A 179 20.14 -12.63 3.10
CA PRO A 179 20.33 -12.88 1.67
C PRO A 179 19.62 -14.15 1.20
N LEU A 180 19.52 -15.16 2.07
CA LEU A 180 18.80 -16.40 1.77
C LEU A 180 17.30 -16.13 1.53
N LEU A 181 16.65 -15.40 2.44
CA LEU A 181 15.24 -15.03 2.27
C LEU A 181 15.05 -14.15 1.05
N GLN A 182 15.91 -13.17 0.83
CA GLN A 182 15.86 -12.33 -0.36
C GLN A 182 15.92 -13.17 -1.64
N LYS A 183 16.81 -14.14 -1.73
CA LYS A 183 16.92 -15.05 -2.87
C LYS A 183 15.68 -15.95 -3.00
N MET A 184 15.11 -16.43 -1.90
CA MET A 184 13.91 -17.27 -1.93
C MET A 184 12.67 -16.50 -2.40
N PHE A 185 12.47 -15.25 -1.90
CA PHE A 185 11.30 -14.45 -2.24
C PHE A 185 11.40 -13.76 -3.60
N PHE A 186 12.57 -13.26 -3.96
CA PHE A 186 12.76 -12.40 -5.14
C PHE A 186 13.68 -13.00 -6.20
N GLY A 187 14.36 -14.13 -5.93
CA GLY A 187 15.37 -14.66 -6.82
C GLY A 187 14.88 -15.01 -8.23
N SER A 188 13.64 -15.47 -8.37
CA SER A 188 13.04 -15.72 -9.68
C SER A 188 12.63 -14.44 -10.41
N LEU A 189 12.26 -13.40 -9.65
CA LEU A 189 11.88 -12.09 -10.17
C LEU A 189 13.12 -11.32 -10.65
N LEU A 190 14.18 -11.31 -9.82
CA LEU A 190 15.44 -10.61 -10.13
C LEU A 190 16.15 -11.16 -11.36
N ARG A 191 16.00 -12.46 -11.66
CA ARG A 191 16.57 -13.05 -12.90
C ARG A 191 15.89 -12.56 -14.18
N LYS A 192 14.68 -12.00 -14.09
CA LYS A 192 13.90 -11.52 -15.25
C LYS A 192 14.08 -10.03 -15.50
N ILE A 193 14.75 -9.32 -14.60
CA ILE A 193 15.03 -7.89 -14.74
C ILE A 193 16.41 -7.78 -15.40
N PRO A 194 16.53 -7.22 -16.62
CA PRO A 194 17.84 -6.93 -17.23
C PRO A 194 18.65 -6.04 -16.29
N SER A 195 19.96 -6.32 -16.19
CA SER A 195 20.87 -5.39 -15.50
C SER A 195 20.80 -4.04 -16.21
N PRO A 196 20.70 -2.91 -15.49
CA PRO A 196 20.90 -1.63 -16.13
C PRO A 196 22.32 -1.60 -16.72
N GLU A 197 22.45 -1.34 -18.02
CA GLU A 197 23.72 -1.06 -18.72
C GLU A 197 24.35 0.22 -18.20
#